data_ca1795a3c03047138426c87d778146f3
#
_entry.id   ca1795a3c03047138426c87d778146f3
#
_cell.length_a   1.000
_cell.length_b   1.000
_cell.length_c   1.000
_cell.angle_alpha   90.00
_cell.angle_beta   90.00
_cell.angle_gamma   90.00
#
_symmetry.space_group_name_H-M   'P 1'
#
loop_
_entity.id
_entity.type
_entity.pdbx_description
1 polymer ?
#
loop_
_entity_poly.entity_id
_entity_poly.type
_entity_poly.pdbx_seq_one_letter_code
_entity_poly.pdbx_strand_id
1 'polypeptide(L)'
;MRKTAFYFIRSATTGFTVSAFPYRSRVSLKGAFAVLELCAGKLACTVLRGPDPSNGVWLLGEDNLLALQPKRFKVTTNSNHKFEVYLNLAARMKLTGINQLWVADITYIRLKAEFVYLAVILDGYSRKVVGWALDRTLAIRLTIGALEQAIESRQPEPGLVHHSDRGFQYAHAEYIAILEKHRMIPSMSRPANPYDNASCESFMKTLKREEIYAHDKYDDLEHLRANIAEFIEQYYNRQRLHSALGYRPPEEFEQQAESKAESRSATMVFFENKENNKKISKGLLGKGTQMPSPSPDPFSC
;
A
#
# COMPACT_ATOMS: atom_id res chain seq x y z
N MET A 1 -40.14 -7.78 22.56
CA MET A 1 -39.22 -6.65 22.35
C MET A 1 -37.86 -7.00 22.95
N ARG A 2 -36.84 -7.16 22.15
CA ARG A 2 -35.49 -7.46 22.64
C ARG A 2 -34.84 -6.13 23.10
N LYS A 3 -34.49 -6.03 24.37
CA LYS A 3 -33.76 -4.86 24.92
C LYS A 3 -32.31 -4.98 24.53
N THR A 4 -31.83 -4.04 23.73
CA THR A 4 -30.42 -3.90 23.39
C THR A 4 -29.77 -3.03 24.47
N ALA A 5 -28.82 -3.60 25.21
CA ALA A 5 -28.08 -2.86 26.21
C ALA A 5 -26.79 -2.30 25.58
N PHE A 6 -26.54 -1.04 25.75
CA PHE A 6 -25.30 -0.35 25.33
C PHE A 6 -24.38 -0.19 26.53
N TYR A 7 -23.12 -0.58 26.38
CA TYR A 7 -22.10 -0.39 27.39
C TYR A 7 -21.05 0.61 26.92
N PHE A 8 -20.74 1.56 27.76
CA PHE A 8 -19.69 2.53 27.51
C PHE A 8 -18.46 2.18 28.34
N ILE A 9 -17.33 2.02 27.74
CA ILE A 9 -16.05 1.80 28.40
C ILE A 9 -15.30 3.13 28.42
N ARG A 10 -15.02 3.63 29.62
CA ARG A 10 -14.23 4.84 29.82
C ARG A 10 -12.75 4.46 29.87
N SER A 11 -11.93 5.01 28.98
CA SER A 11 -10.48 4.87 29.06
C SER A 11 -9.94 5.68 30.23
N ALA A 12 -9.17 5.04 31.10
CA ALA A 12 -8.55 5.69 32.24
C ALA A 12 -7.44 6.70 31.87
N THR A 13 -6.93 6.64 30.65
CA THR A 13 -5.78 7.44 30.22
C THR A 13 -6.12 8.66 29.38
N THR A 14 -7.27 8.69 28.69
CA THR A 14 -7.58 9.78 27.73
C THR A 14 -8.91 10.47 27.98
N GLY A 15 -9.74 9.98 28.88
CA GLY A 15 -11.05 10.59 29.18
C GLY A 15 -12.11 10.44 28.07
N PHE A 16 -11.80 9.76 26.94
CA PHE A 16 -12.72 9.55 25.84
C PHE A 16 -13.51 8.26 25.97
N THR A 17 -14.77 8.31 25.61
CA THR A 17 -15.67 7.16 25.55
C THR A 17 -15.50 6.47 24.20
N VAL A 18 -15.06 5.23 24.18
CA VAL A 18 -14.99 4.41 22.95
C VAL A 18 -16.30 3.66 22.80
N SER A 19 -16.82 3.69 21.60
CA SER A 19 -18.12 3.25 21.15
C SER A 19 -18.53 1.85 21.55
N ALA A 20 -19.82 1.73 21.80
CA ALA A 20 -20.54 0.53 22.10
C ALA A 20 -20.59 -0.47 20.96
N PHE A 21 -20.33 -1.73 21.28
CA PHE A 21 -20.80 -2.84 20.47
C PHE A 21 -22.13 -3.34 21.04
N PRO A 22 -23.13 -3.69 20.20
CA PRO A 22 -24.34 -4.32 20.67
C PRO A 22 -23.99 -5.74 21.12
N TYR A 23 -24.05 -5.99 22.42
CA TYR A 23 -23.76 -7.30 22.99
C TYR A 23 -25.03 -8.01 23.40
N ARG A 24 -25.21 -9.25 22.97
CA ARG A 24 -26.19 -10.18 23.54
C ARG A 24 -25.63 -10.65 24.87
N SER A 25 -26.01 -10.03 25.97
CA SER A 25 -25.38 -10.34 27.22
C SER A 25 -26.28 -11.02 28.23
N ARG A 26 -25.66 -11.90 28.97
CA ARG A 26 -26.03 -12.29 30.32
C ARG A 26 -24.81 -12.23 31.25
N VAL A 27 -23.94 -11.23 31.14
CA VAL A 27 -22.77 -11.14 32.01
C VAL A 27 -23.02 -10.06 33.03
N SER A 28 -22.94 -10.42 34.32
CA SER A 28 -22.98 -9.47 35.44
C SER A 28 -21.69 -8.64 35.45
N LEU A 29 -21.84 -7.34 35.29
CA LEU A 29 -20.73 -6.38 35.19
C LEU A 29 -19.79 -6.36 36.42
N LYS A 30 -20.22 -6.83 37.58
CA LYS A 30 -19.43 -6.73 38.83
C LYS A 30 -18.21 -7.66 38.87
N GLY A 31 -18.17 -8.73 38.08
CA GLY A 31 -17.02 -9.63 38.00
C GLY A 31 -16.03 -9.35 36.86
N ALA A 32 -16.48 -8.63 35.83
CA ALA A 32 -15.70 -8.45 34.62
C ALA A 32 -14.58 -7.43 34.74
N PHE A 33 -14.74 -6.43 35.60
CA PHE A 33 -13.76 -5.34 35.74
C PHE A 33 -12.47 -5.71 36.51
N ALA A 34 -12.52 -6.78 37.30
CA ALA A 34 -11.34 -7.23 38.06
C ALA A 34 -10.30 -8.01 37.19
N VAL A 35 -10.62 -8.33 35.94
CA VAL A 35 -9.86 -9.32 35.15
C VAL A 35 -9.51 -8.83 33.73
N LEU A 36 -9.68 -7.53 33.47
CA LEU A 36 -9.32 -6.92 32.19
C LEU A 36 -7.87 -6.46 32.21
N GLU A 37 -6.98 -7.19 31.52
CA GLU A 37 -5.63 -6.72 31.20
C GLU A 37 -5.55 -6.26 29.75
N LEU A 38 -5.01 -5.07 29.55
CA LEU A 38 -4.65 -4.54 28.24
C LEU A 38 -3.34 -5.18 27.78
N CYS A 39 -3.37 -5.92 26.70
CA CYS A 39 -2.14 -6.33 26.03
C CYS A 39 -1.39 -5.10 25.54
N ALA A 40 -0.20 -4.90 26.05
CA ALA A 40 0.65 -3.78 25.66
C ALA A 40 0.86 -3.74 24.14
N GLY A 41 0.40 -2.66 23.50
CA GLY A 41 0.72 -2.31 22.12
C GLY A 41 -0.29 -2.61 21.02
N LYS A 42 -1.48 -3.19 21.31
CA LYS A 42 -2.55 -3.34 20.33
C LYS A 42 -3.92 -3.08 20.92
N LEU A 43 -4.59 -2.06 20.45
CA LEU A 43 -5.93 -1.61 20.85
C LEU A 43 -7.08 -2.64 20.68
N ALA A 44 -6.78 -3.87 20.32
CA ALA A 44 -7.78 -4.90 19.96
C ALA A 44 -7.70 -6.18 20.80
N CYS A 45 -6.83 -6.28 21.80
CA CYS A 45 -6.73 -7.49 22.61
C CYS A 45 -7.05 -7.20 24.07
N THR A 46 -8.32 -7.29 24.41
CA THR A 46 -8.74 -7.41 25.81
C THR A 46 -8.85 -8.90 26.13
N VAL A 47 -7.96 -9.41 26.95
CA VAL A 47 -7.99 -10.81 27.39
C VAL A 47 -8.60 -10.85 28.79
N LEU A 48 -9.66 -11.61 28.92
CA LEU A 48 -10.25 -11.93 30.23
C LEU A 48 -9.49 -13.10 30.84
N ARG A 49 -8.87 -12.90 32.00
CA ARG A 49 -8.22 -13.99 32.75
C ARG A 49 -9.13 -14.49 33.84
N GLY A 50 -9.32 -15.80 33.91
CA GLY A 50 -9.98 -16.47 35.02
C GLY A 50 -9.04 -16.77 36.18
N PRO A 51 -9.54 -17.20 37.34
CA PRO A 51 -8.78 -17.36 38.59
C PRO A 51 -7.91 -18.62 38.68
N ASP A 52 -7.71 -19.38 37.63
CA ASP A 52 -6.94 -20.64 37.69
C ASP A 52 -5.48 -20.40 37.32
N PRO A 53 -4.52 -20.73 38.22
CA PRO A 53 -3.12 -20.45 38.03
C PRO A 53 -2.35 -21.44 37.14
N SER A 54 -2.97 -22.49 36.64
CA SER A 54 -2.19 -23.57 36.05
C SER A 54 -1.92 -23.50 34.57
N ASN A 55 -2.65 -22.71 33.76
CA ASN A 55 -2.30 -22.56 32.32
C ASN A 55 -3.10 -21.52 31.55
N GLY A 56 -3.37 -20.44 32.09
CA GLY A 56 -3.72 -19.64 31.07
C GLY A 56 -4.95 -18.83 30.94
N VAL A 57 -5.34 -18.72 29.87
CA VAL A 57 -6.39 -17.85 29.38
C VAL A 57 -7.72 -18.60 29.46
N TRP A 58 -8.57 -18.19 30.41
CA TRP A 58 -9.95 -18.61 30.44
C TRP A 58 -10.79 -17.61 29.68
N LEU A 59 -11.52 -18.10 28.73
CA LEU A 59 -12.63 -17.38 28.15
C LEU A 59 -13.88 -17.87 28.82
N LEU A 60 -14.72 -16.96 29.28
CA LEU A 60 -15.93 -17.23 30.00
C LEU A 60 -16.80 -18.25 29.27
N GLY A 61 -16.94 -19.41 29.90
CA GLY A 61 -17.13 -20.68 29.23
C GLY A 61 -18.51 -21.03 28.75
N GLU A 62 -19.57 -20.28 28.95
CA GLU A 62 -20.87 -20.71 28.44
C GLU A 62 -21.19 -20.21 27.04
N ASP A 63 -20.47 -19.21 26.53
CA ASP A 63 -20.73 -18.60 25.23
C ASP A 63 -19.72 -18.98 24.13
N ASN A 64 -18.86 -19.98 24.35
CA ASN A 64 -17.84 -20.43 23.38
C ASN A 64 -16.98 -19.29 22.77
N LEU A 65 -16.72 -18.25 23.54
CA LEU A 65 -15.82 -17.15 23.17
C LEU A 65 -14.35 -17.58 23.30
N LEU A 66 -14.02 -18.75 22.78
CA LEU A 66 -12.63 -19.15 22.58
C LEU A 66 -12.01 -18.18 21.56
N ALA A 67 -11.12 -17.32 22.03
CA ALA A 67 -10.19 -16.68 21.12
C ALA A 67 -9.45 -17.80 20.40
N LEU A 68 -9.76 -17.98 19.13
CA LEU A 68 -9.03 -18.92 18.28
C LEU A 68 -7.58 -18.54 18.40
N GLN A 69 -6.78 -19.40 19.02
CA GLN A 69 -5.34 -19.18 19.07
C GLN A 69 -4.86 -19.01 17.62
N PRO A 70 -4.11 -17.97 17.31
CA PRO A 70 -3.56 -17.81 15.99
C PRO A 70 -2.79 -19.09 15.68
N LYS A 71 -3.19 -19.76 14.59
CA LYS A 71 -2.48 -20.94 14.11
C LYS A 71 -1.00 -20.60 14.06
N ARG A 72 -0.14 -21.48 14.58
CA ARG A 72 1.31 -21.28 14.61
C ARG A 72 1.77 -20.71 13.28
N PHE A 73 2.48 -19.60 13.32
CA PHE A 73 3.06 -18.95 12.17
C PHE A 73 3.92 -19.97 11.39
N LYS A 74 3.54 -20.24 10.15
CA LYS A 74 4.38 -21.04 9.24
C LYS A 74 5.29 -20.07 8.50
N VAL A 75 6.58 -20.30 8.59
CA VAL A 75 7.56 -19.57 7.77
C VAL A 75 7.29 -19.93 6.31
N THR A 76 6.82 -18.97 5.54
CA THR A 76 6.49 -19.15 4.11
C THR A 76 7.58 -18.62 3.19
N THR A 77 8.46 -17.76 3.70
CA THR A 77 9.54 -17.14 2.94
C THR A 77 10.87 -17.78 3.32
N ASN A 78 11.57 -18.34 2.34
CA ASN A 78 12.94 -18.80 2.52
C ASN A 78 13.90 -17.62 2.32
N SER A 79 14.27 -16.96 3.41
CA SER A 79 15.23 -15.85 3.42
C SER A 79 16.68 -16.32 3.61
N ASN A 80 16.91 -17.64 3.72
CA ASN A 80 18.22 -18.23 4.02
C ASN A 80 18.91 -18.66 2.72
N HIS A 81 19.17 -17.70 1.83
CA HIS A 81 19.85 -17.91 0.55
C HIS A 81 21.14 -17.08 0.47
N LYS A 82 22.01 -17.45 -0.47
CA LYS A 82 23.32 -16.79 -0.69
C LYS A 82 23.25 -15.61 -1.69
N PHE A 83 22.06 -15.21 -2.12
CA PHE A 83 21.90 -14.08 -3.03
C PHE A 83 22.12 -12.76 -2.31
N GLU A 84 22.40 -11.71 -3.09
CA GLU A 84 22.56 -10.35 -2.60
C GLU A 84 21.27 -9.84 -1.94
N VAL A 85 21.44 -9.13 -0.83
CA VAL A 85 20.33 -8.51 -0.10
C VAL A 85 20.46 -7.00 -0.20
N TYR A 86 19.44 -6.37 -0.77
CA TYR A 86 19.43 -4.92 -1.01
C TYR A 86 18.95 -4.14 0.22
N LEU A 87 19.41 -2.90 0.33
CA LEU A 87 19.02 -2.01 1.42
C LEU A 87 17.53 -1.65 1.34
N ASN A 88 16.89 -1.44 2.49
CA ASN A 88 15.53 -0.93 2.55
C ASN A 88 15.51 0.57 2.24
N LEU A 89 15.19 0.91 1.02
CA LEU A 89 15.02 2.29 0.57
C LEU A 89 13.60 2.81 0.82
N ALA A 90 12.60 1.93 0.74
CA ALA A 90 11.18 2.27 0.88
C ALA A 90 10.83 2.94 2.22
N ALA A 91 11.47 2.52 3.32
CA ALA A 91 11.18 3.02 4.66
C ALA A 91 11.41 4.54 4.85
N ARG A 92 12.21 5.17 3.99
CA ARG A 92 12.54 6.61 4.07
C ARG A 92 11.92 7.44 2.96
N MET A 93 11.22 6.79 2.00
CA MET A 93 10.63 7.49 0.87
C MET A 93 9.37 8.25 1.29
N LYS A 94 9.29 9.50 0.86
CA LYS A 94 8.06 10.29 0.88
C LYS A 94 7.50 10.30 -0.53
N LEU A 95 6.46 9.54 -0.74
CA LEU A 95 5.83 9.40 -2.04
C LEU A 95 5.03 10.66 -2.36
N THR A 96 5.27 11.24 -3.51
CA THR A 96 4.60 12.45 -4.01
C THR A 96 3.79 12.20 -5.28
N GLY A 97 3.96 11.04 -5.90
CA GLY A 97 3.29 10.64 -7.12
C GLY A 97 3.33 9.14 -7.35
N ILE A 98 2.65 8.71 -8.40
CA ILE A 98 2.63 7.33 -8.88
C ILE A 98 4.01 6.90 -9.42
N ASN A 99 4.24 5.61 -9.53
CA ASN A 99 5.43 5.00 -10.12
C ASN A 99 6.77 5.43 -9.47
N GLN A 100 6.75 5.85 -8.20
CA GLN A 100 7.97 6.12 -7.44
C GLN A 100 8.41 4.90 -6.62
N LEU A 101 7.46 4.14 -6.12
CA LEU A 101 7.68 2.94 -5.34
C LEU A 101 6.66 1.88 -5.74
N TRP A 102 7.13 0.73 -6.17
CA TRP A 102 6.30 -0.47 -6.28
C TRP A 102 6.64 -1.43 -5.14
N VAL A 103 5.61 -2.05 -4.60
CA VAL A 103 5.73 -2.99 -3.49
C VAL A 103 5.19 -4.34 -3.92
N ALA A 104 6.02 -5.38 -3.80
CA ALA A 104 5.70 -6.73 -4.25
C ALA A 104 5.60 -7.72 -3.09
N ASP A 105 4.70 -8.68 -3.22
CA ASP A 105 4.52 -9.76 -2.26
C ASP A 105 3.89 -10.98 -2.91
N ILE A 106 4.04 -12.15 -2.28
CA ILE A 106 3.44 -13.41 -2.71
C ILE A 106 2.53 -13.95 -1.61
N THR A 107 1.36 -14.43 -2.01
CA THR A 107 0.48 -15.18 -1.12
C THR A 107 0.11 -16.51 -1.71
N TYR A 108 -0.29 -17.45 -0.85
CA TYR A 108 -0.88 -18.72 -1.28
C TYR A 108 -2.38 -18.71 -1.09
N ILE A 109 -3.07 -19.38 -1.99
CA ILE A 109 -4.52 -19.57 -1.98
C ILE A 109 -4.77 -21.08 -2.04
N ARG A 110 -5.70 -21.55 -1.22
CA ARG A 110 -6.04 -22.98 -1.18
C ARG A 110 -7.25 -23.24 -2.09
N LEU A 111 -7.03 -24.04 -3.12
CA LEU A 111 -8.11 -24.69 -3.87
C LEU A 111 -8.61 -25.96 -3.15
N LYS A 112 -9.58 -26.65 -3.73
CA LYS A 112 -10.12 -27.89 -3.16
C LYS A 112 -9.05 -28.95 -2.89
N ALA A 113 -8.14 -29.16 -3.83
CA ALA A 113 -7.13 -30.23 -3.81
C ALA A 113 -5.68 -29.73 -3.70
N GLU A 114 -5.38 -28.49 -4.07
CA GLU A 114 -4.03 -27.98 -4.19
C GLU A 114 -3.87 -26.57 -3.62
N PHE A 115 -2.63 -26.12 -3.47
CA PHE A 115 -2.30 -24.71 -3.22
C PHE A 115 -1.80 -24.07 -4.51
N VAL A 116 -2.20 -22.83 -4.72
CA VAL A 116 -1.71 -21.97 -5.79
C VAL A 116 -1.12 -20.70 -5.21
N TYR A 117 -0.26 -20.05 -5.95
CA TYR A 117 0.48 -18.88 -5.51
C TYR A 117 0.08 -17.69 -6.36
N LEU A 118 -0.14 -16.57 -5.70
CA LEU A 118 -0.44 -15.28 -6.32
C LEU A 118 0.68 -14.30 -5.97
N ALA A 119 1.39 -13.81 -6.98
CA ALA A 119 2.30 -12.67 -6.87
C ALA A 119 1.56 -11.40 -7.24
N VAL A 120 1.79 -10.33 -6.50
CA VAL A 120 1.14 -9.02 -6.71
C VAL A 120 2.17 -7.92 -6.60
N ILE A 121 2.00 -6.89 -7.42
CA ILE A 121 2.76 -5.64 -7.35
C ILE A 121 1.78 -4.48 -7.22
N LEU A 122 1.97 -3.68 -6.17
CA LEU A 122 1.18 -2.49 -5.90
C LEU A 122 2.01 -1.23 -6.08
N ASP A 123 1.40 -0.19 -6.61
CA ASP A 123 1.94 1.16 -6.49
C ASP A 123 1.82 1.65 -5.04
N GLY A 124 2.93 2.07 -4.43
CA GLY A 124 2.98 2.48 -3.03
C GLY A 124 2.20 3.77 -2.73
N TYR A 125 2.05 4.65 -3.72
CA TYR A 125 1.35 5.92 -3.59
C TYR A 125 -0.16 5.76 -3.71
N SER A 126 -0.61 5.09 -4.78
CA SER A 126 -2.03 4.95 -5.10
C SER A 126 -2.69 3.69 -4.53
N ARG A 127 -1.90 2.74 -4.05
CA ARG A 127 -2.36 1.41 -3.63
C ARG A 127 -2.95 0.56 -4.77
N LYS A 128 -2.87 1.03 -6.03
CA LYS A 128 -3.35 0.30 -7.20
C LYS A 128 -2.51 -0.94 -7.42
N VAL A 129 -3.16 -2.06 -7.69
CA VAL A 129 -2.46 -3.25 -8.19
C VAL A 129 -2.10 -3.00 -9.63
N VAL A 130 -0.81 -2.99 -9.93
CA VAL A 130 -0.24 -2.67 -11.25
C VAL A 130 0.20 -3.89 -12.02
N GLY A 131 0.46 -5.01 -11.32
CA GLY A 131 0.77 -6.30 -11.92
C GLY A 131 0.45 -7.44 -10.96
N TRP A 132 0.03 -8.57 -11.52
CA TRP A 132 -0.24 -9.79 -10.77
C TRP A 132 -0.07 -11.04 -11.64
N ALA A 133 0.27 -12.15 -11.01
CA ALA A 133 0.35 -13.45 -11.69
C ALA A 133 -0.09 -14.56 -10.75
N LEU A 134 -0.67 -15.63 -11.31
CA LEU A 134 -1.16 -16.79 -10.58
C LEU A 134 -0.57 -18.06 -11.18
N ASP A 135 0.04 -18.91 -10.35
CA ASP A 135 0.64 -20.20 -10.77
C ASP A 135 0.45 -21.27 -9.67
N ARG A 136 0.51 -22.54 -10.09
CA ARG A 136 0.53 -23.70 -9.19
C ARG A 136 1.85 -23.85 -8.46
N THR A 137 2.91 -23.24 -8.96
CA THR A 137 4.26 -23.38 -8.41
C THR A 137 4.80 -22.03 -7.93
N LEU A 138 5.53 -22.08 -6.83
CA LEU A 138 6.25 -20.91 -6.30
C LEU A 138 7.60 -20.74 -7.05
N ALA A 139 7.56 -20.77 -8.38
CA ALA A 139 8.73 -20.59 -9.23
C ALA A 139 8.98 -19.10 -9.51
N ILE A 140 10.19 -18.78 -9.93
CA ILE A 140 10.61 -17.41 -10.28
C ILE A 140 9.71 -16.81 -11.38
N ARG A 141 9.29 -17.63 -12.34
CA ARG A 141 8.39 -17.21 -13.43
C ARG A 141 7.10 -16.56 -12.93
N LEU A 142 6.62 -16.93 -11.71
CA LEU A 142 5.46 -16.31 -11.10
C LEU A 142 5.71 -14.83 -10.82
N THR A 143 6.81 -14.50 -10.15
CA THR A 143 7.16 -13.10 -9.84
C THR A 143 7.56 -12.32 -11.08
N ILE A 144 8.25 -12.96 -12.03
CA ILE A 144 8.61 -12.36 -13.32
C ILE A 144 7.34 -11.99 -14.09
N GLY A 145 6.36 -12.89 -14.19
CA GLY A 145 5.11 -12.61 -14.89
C GLY A 145 4.33 -11.42 -14.31
N ALA A 146 4.30 -11.29 -12.97
CA ALA A 146 3.71 -10.13 -12.33
C ALA A 146 4.49 -8.83 -12.64
N LEU A 147 5.84 -8.92 -12.66
CA LEU A 147 6.70 -7.76 -12.95
C LEU A 147 6.57 -7.31 -14.41
N GLU A 148 6.59 -8.24 -15.36
CA GLU A 148 6.43 -7.93 -16.78
C GLU A 148 5.08 -7.29 -17.07
N GLN A 149 3.99 -7.81 -16.50
CA GLN A 149 2.66 -7.20 -16.59
C GLN A 149 2.65 -5.76 -16.04
N ALA A 150 3.29 -5.54 -14.89
CA ALA A 150 3.38 -4.21 -14.30
C ALA A 150 4.17 -3.24 -15.18
N ILE A 151 5.30 -3.68 -15.74
CA ILE A 151 6.13 -2.89 -16.64
C ILE A 151 5.38 -2.55 -17.92
N GLU A 152 4.72 -3.54 -18.53
CA GLU A 152 3.93 -3.35 -19.76
C GLU A 152 2.80 -2.34 -19.57
N SER A 153 2.07 -2.45 -18.46
CA SER A 153 0.93 -1.59 -18.16
C SER A 153 1.31 -0.16 -17.79
N ARG A 154 2.50 0.05 -17.17
CA ARG A 154 2.89 1.34 -16.56
C ARG A 154 4.04 2.03 -17.24
N GLN A 155 4.90 1.29 -17.94
CA GLN A 155 6.12 1.81 -18.58
C GLN A 155 6.87 2.81 -17.68
N PRO A 156 7.30 2.38 -16.48
CA PRO A 156 7.79 3.29 -15.47
C PRO A 156 9.09 3.98 -15.90
N GLU A 157 9.23 5.23 -15.50
CA GLU A 157 10.46 6.00 -15.68
C GLU A 157 11.63 5.38 -14.89
N PRO A 158 12.87 5.56 -15.36
CA PRO A 158 14.06 5.14 -14.64
C PRO A 158 14.12 5.71 -13.22
N GLY A 159 14.54 4.88 -12.25
CA GLY A 159 14.67 5.28 -10.85
C GLY A 159 13.50 4.88 -9.96
N LEU A 160 12.48 4.22 -10.50
CA LEU A 160 11.44 3.58 -9.69
C LEU A 160 12.08 2.61 -8.69
N VAL A 161 11.70 2.70 -7.41
CA VAL A 161 12.13 1.75 -6.38
C VAL A 161 11.18 0.56 -6.36
N HIS A 162 11.73 -0.63 -6.56
CA HIS A 162 10.97 -1.88 -6.44
C HIS A 162 11.27 -2.55 -5.10
N HIS A 163 10.31 -2.57 -4.21
CA HIS A 163 10.44 -3.10 -2.84
C HIS A 163 9.74 -4.44 -2.68
N SER A 164 10.44 -5.41 -2.10
CA SER A 164 9.91 -6.75 -1.82
C SER A 164 10.35 -7.27 -0.45
N ASP A 165 9.87 -8.44 -0.06
CA ASP A 165 10.47 -9.19 1.01
C ASP A 165 11.83 -9.79 0.56
N ARG A 166 12.52 -10.52 1.47
CA ARG A 166 13.78 -11.21 1.17
C ARG A 166 13.56 -12.62 0.63
N GLY A 167 12.45 -12.85 -0.05
CA GLY A 167 12.20 -14.13 -0.70
C GLY A 167 13.19 -14.40 -1.80
N PHE A 168 13.59 -15.68 -1.92
CA PHE A 168 14.55 -16.13 -2.93
C PHE A 168 14.12 -15.71 -4.35
N GLN A 169 12.83 -15.64 -4.63
CA GLN A 169 12.28 -15.26 -5.93
C GLN A 169 12.67 -13.84 -6.34
N TYR A 170 12.66 -12.91 -5.39
CA TYR A 170 13.00 -11.50 -5.61
C TYR A 170 14.51 -11.24 -5.63
N ALA A 171 15.29 -12.11 -4.99
CA ALA A 171 16.76 -12.02 -4.96
C ALA A 171 17.43 -12.74 -6.14
N HIS A 172 16.67 -13.48 -6.95
CA HIS A 172 17.22 -14.27 -8.04
C HIS A 172 17.76 -13.39 -9.17
N ALA A 173 18.91 -13.79 -9.74
CA ALA A 173 19.61 -13.01 -10.76
C ALA A 173 18.74 -12.64 -11.97
N GLU A 174 17.85 -13.54 -12.41
CA GLU A 174 16.94 -13.32 -13.54
C GLU A 174 15.94 -12.19 -13.24
N TYR A 175 15.39 -12.16 -12.01
CA TYR A 175 14.49 -11.10 -11.56
C TYR A 175 15.20 -9.75 -11.47
N ILE A 176 16.38 -9.74 -10.89
CA ILE A 176 17.22 -8.53 -10.77
C ILE A 176 17.62 -8.00 -12.13
N ALA A 177 18.00 -8.88 -13.09
CA ALA A 177 18.34 -8.47 -14.45
C ALA A 177 17.19 -7.73 -15.15
N ILE A 178 15.92 -8.10 -14.89
CA ILE A 178 14.77 -7.38 -15.43
C ILE A 178 14.66 -5.98 -14.79
N LEU A 179 14.84 -5.87 -13.48
CA LEU A 179 14.84 -4.57 -12.79
C LEU A 179 15.94 -3.65 -13.35
N GLU A 180 17.16 -4.16 -13.50
CA GLU A 180 18.29 -3.42 -14.05
C GLU A 180 18.06 -2.97 -15.51
N LYS A 181 17.52 -3.86 -16.34
CA LYS A 181 17.17 -3.55 -17.74
C LYS A 181 16.23 -2.34 -17.81
N HIS A 182 15.28 -2.25 -16.89
CA HIS A 182 14.32 -1.14 -16.80
C HIS A 182 14.78 -0.01 -15.88
N ARG A 183 16.04 -0.03 -15.41
CA ARG A 183 16.64 0.97 -14.51
C ARG A 183 15.82 1.19 -13.23
N MET A 184 15.22 0.12 -12.74
CA MET A 184 14.54 0.09 -11.45
C MET A 184 15.55 -0.19 -10.34
N ILE A 185 15.30 0.34 -9.15
CA ILE A 185 16.20 0.22 -8.00
C ILE A 185 15.65 -0.84 -7.06
N PRO A 186 16.32 -1.99 -6.88
CA PRO A 186 15.87 -3.02 -5.96
C PRO A 186 15.99 -2.57 -4.50
N SER A 187 14.99 -2.91 -3.70
CA SER A 187 14.90 -2.61 -2.28
C SER A 187 14.25 -3.79 -1.56
N MET A 188 14.74 -4.15 -0.37
CA MET A 188 14.22 -5.29 0.38
C MET A 188 13.89 -4.94 1.81
N SER A 189 12.80 -5.53 2.32
CA SER A 189 12.37 -5.40 3.71
C SER A 189 13.44 -5.87 4.69
N ARG A 190 13.46 -5.28 5.87
CA ARG A 190 14.29 -5.76 6.98
C ARG A 190 13.77 -7.11 7.49
N PRO A 191 14.62 -7.97 8.05
CA PRO A 191 14.17 -9.23 8.62
C PRO A 191 13.11 -9.00 9.69
N ALA A 192 12.04 -9.78 9.67
CA ALA A 192 10.98 -9.78 10.68
C ALA A 192 10.32 -8.40 10.93
N ASN A 193 10.33 -7.50 9.94
CA ASN A 193 9.65 -6.21 10.04
C ASN A 193 8.45 -6.12 9.10
N PRO A 194 7.23 -6.40 9.58
CA PRO A 194 6.02 -6.36 8.76
C PRO A 194 5.66 -4.94 8.29
N TYR A 195 6.12 -3.90 8.96
CA TYR A 195 5.80 -2.52 8.59
C TYR A 195 6.42 -2.12 7.24
N ASP A 196 7.49 -2.79 6.84
CA ASP A 196 8.17 -2.46 5.59
C ASP A 196 7.34 -2.84 4.35
N ASN A 197 6.38 -3.80 4.48
CA ASN A 197 5.48 -4.25 3.40
C ASN A 197 3.98 -4.12 3.76
N ALA A 198 3.63 -3.19 4.63
CA ALA A 198 2.27 -3.05 5.16
C ALA A 198 1.19 -2.83 4.08
N SER A 199 1.53 -2.25 2.93
CA SER A 199 0.58 -2.03 1.82
C SER A 199 0.16 -3.35 1.17
N CYS A 200 1.11 -4.23 0.85
CA CYS A 200 0.80 -5.55 0.33
C CYS A 200 0.10 -6.42 1.36
N GLU A 201 0.53 -6.40 2.63
CA GLU A 201 -0.17 -7.14 3.69
C GLU A 201 -1.64 -6.71 3.81
N SER A 202 -1.91 -5.41 3.72
CA SER A 202 -3.28 -4.87 3.74
C SER A 202 -4.08 -5.35 2.54
N PHE A 203 -3.50 -5.34 1.34
CA PHE A 203 -4.12 -5.88 0.13
C PHE A 203 -4.42 -7.37 0.29
N MET A 204 -3.42 -8.17 0.68
CA MET A 204 -3.59 -9.62 0.86
C MET A 204 -4.69 -9.98 1.86
N LYS A 205 -4.79 -9.21 2.95
CA LYS A 205 -5.86 -9.35 3.93
C LYS A 205 -7.23 -9.03 3.33
N THR A 206 -7.32 -7.98 2.53
CA THR A 206 -8.55 -7.60 1.83
C THR A 206 -8.98 -8.66 0.84
N LEU A 207 -8.07 -9.09 -0.05
CA LEU A 207 -8.30 -10.15 -1.01
C LEU A 207 -8.80 -11.44 -0.35
N LYS A 208 -8.12 -11.88 0.70
CA LYS A 208 -8.52 -13.11 1.41
C LYS A 208 -9.88 -12.99 2.06
N ARG A 209 -10.22 -11.84 2.63
CA ARG A 209 -11.48 -11.64 3.34
C ARG A 209 -12.65 -11.40 2.39
N GLU A 210 -12.46 -10.58 1.37
CA GLU A 210 -13.55 -10.07 0.53
C GLU A 210 -13.77 -10.93 -0.72
N GLU A 211 -12.74 -11.70 -1.15
CA GLU A 211 -12.84 -12.60 -2.30
C GLU A 211 -12.68 -14.08 -1.89
N ILE A 212 -11.51 -14.47 -1.37
CA ILE A 212 -11.16 -15.88 -1.23
C ILE A 212 -12.02 -16.61 -0.18
N TYR A 213 -12.32 -15.97 0.96
CA TYR A 213 -13.12 -16.57 2.03
C TYR A 213 -14.63 -16.30 1.88
N ALA A 214 -15.00 -15.38 0.98
CA ALA A 214 -16.39 -15.12 0.65
C ALA A 214 -17.00 -16.21 -0.24
N HIS A 215 -16.17 -16.90 -1.00
CA HIS A 215 -16.57 -18.02 -1.86
C HIS A 215 -16.29 -19.36 -1.18
N ASP A 216 -17.19 -20.30 -1.31
CA ASP A 216 -17.05 -21.61 -0.65
C ASP A 216 -15.83 -22.38 -1.15
N LYS A 217 -15.59 -22.43 -2.45
CA LYS A 217 -14.36 -22.99 -3.06
C LYS A 217 -14.32 -22.70 -4.55
N TYR A 218 -13.12 -22.49 -5.06
CA TYR A 218 -12.86 -22.45 -6.50
C TYR A 218 -12.68 -23.85 -7.04
N ASP A 219 -13.25 -24.13 -8.20
CA ASP A 219 -13.21 -25.48 -8.80
C ASP A 219 -11.81 -25.79 -9.32
N ASP A 220 -11.22 -24.85 -10.04
CA ASP A 220 -9.91 -25.00 -10.65
C ASP A 220 -9.13 -23.66 -10.69
N LEU A 221 -7.93 -23.71 -11.28
CA LEU A 221 -7.03 -22.55 -11.39
C LEU A 221 -7.62 -21.46 -12.30
N GLU A 222 -8.31 -21.85 -13.39
CA GLU A 222 -8.83 -20.87 -14.35
C GLU A 222 -10.05 -20.15 -13.78
N HIS A 223 -10.91 -20.87 -13.04
CA HIS A 223 -12.01 -20.25 -12.29
C HIS A 223 -11.47 -19.24 -11.26
N LEU A 224 -10.45 -19.62 -10.49
CA LEU A 224 -9.80 -18.70 -9.56
C LEU A 224 -9.18 -17.51 -10.31
N ARG A 225 -8.50 -17.74 -11.44
CA ARG A 225 -7.87 -16.67 -12.23
C ARG A 225 -8.89 -15.63 -12.69
N ALA A 226 -10.03 -16.06 -13.19
CA ALA A 226 -11.09 -15.15 -13.63
C ALA A 226 -11.62 -14.29 -12.48
N ASN A 227 -11.88 -14.90 -11.32
CA ASN A 227 -12.37 -14.16 -10.15
C ASN A 227 -11.32 -13.20 -9.58
N ILE A 228 -10.03 -13.60 -9.55
CA ILE A 228 -8.94 -12.71 -9.12
C ILE A 228 -8.79 -11.53 -10.08
N ALA A 229 -8.90 -11.76 -11.40
CA ALA A 229 -8.87 -10.69 -12.39
C ALA A 229 -10.01 -9.69 -12.15
N GLU A 230 -11.24 -10.19 -12.03
CA GLU A 230 -12.41 -9.36 -11.75
C GLU A 230 -12.27 -8.60 -10.43
N PHE A 231 -11.85 -9.29 -9.36
CA PHE A 231 -11.62 -8.67 -8.07
C PHE A 231 -10.58 -7.54 -8.14
N ILE A 232 -9.43 -7.78 -8.76
CA ILE A 232 -8.35 -6.78 -8.84
C ILE A 232 -8.73 -5.62 -9.76
N GLU A 233 -9.16 -5.92 -10.99
CA GLU A 233 -9.29 -4.93 -12.04
C GLU A 233 -10.59 -4.13 -11.92
N GLN A 234 -11.71 -4.77 -11.59
CA GLN A 234 -13.00 -4.10 -11.53
C GLN A 234 -13.33 -3.63 -10.11
N TYR A 235 -13.17 -4.47 -9.11
CA TYR A 235 -13.58 -4.11 -7.76
C TYR A 235 -12.48 -3.34 -7.00
N TYR A 236 -11.29 -3.93 -6.79
CA TYR A 236 -10.26 -3.33 -5.94
C TYR A 236 -9.71 -2.02 -6.50
N ASN A 237 -9.36 -2.01 -7.79
CA ASN A 237 -8.76 -0.82 -8.42
C ASN A 237 -9.79 0.28 -8.73
N ARG A 238 -11.05 -0.06 -9.08
CA ARG A 238 -12.03 0.90 -9.61
C ARG A 238 -13.18 1.25 -8.68
N GLN A 239 -13.54 0.38 -7.75
CA GLN A 239 -14.74 0.56 -6.94
C GLN A 239 -14.46 0.64 -5.44
N ARG A 240 -13.47 -0.14 -4.96
CA ARG A 240 -13.22 -0.26 -3.55
C ARG A 240 -12.67 1.03 -2.95
N LEU A 241 -13.37 1.53 -1.93
CA LEU A 241 -12.96 2.74 -1.22
C LEU A 241 -11.83 2.44 -0.21
N HIS A 242 -10.80 3.26 -0.23
CA HIS A 242 -9.63 3.14 0.65
C HIS A 242 -9.55 4.34 1.60
N SER A 243 -9.56 4.10 2.90
CA SER A 243 -9.45 5.16 3.91
C SER A 243 -8.13 5.94 3.78
N ALA A 244 -7.03 5.25 3.44
CA ALA A 244 -5.73 5.89 3.21
C ALA A 244 -5.70 6.82 1.99
N LEU A 245 -6.66 6.68 1.06
CA LEU A 245 -6.82 7.51 -0.14
C LEU A 245 -7.97 8.53 0.00
N GLY A 246 -8.42 8.79 1.23
CA GLY A 246 -9.56 9.66 1.47
C GLY A 246 -10.87 9.08 0.95
N TYR A 247 -11.08 7.78 1.14
CA TYR A 247 -12.26 7.03 0.70
C TYR A 247 -12.52 7.10 -0.81
N ARG A 248 -11.46 6.94 -1.59
CA ARG A 248 -11.50 6.85 -3.06
C ARG A 248 -10.92 5.54 -3.54
N PRO A 249 -11.37 5.04 -4.71
CA PRO A 249 -10.71 3.94 -5.38
C PRO A 249 -9.30 4.34 -5.85
N PRO A 250 -8.37 3.38 -5.98
CA PRO A 250 -7.02 3.63 -6.47
C PRO A 250 -6.97 4.36 -7.82
N GLU A 251 -7.79 3.95 -8.78
CA GLU A 251 -7.81 4.53 -10.12
C GLU A 251 -8.28 5.99 -10.12
N GLU A 252 -9.36 6.31 -9.41
CA GLU A 252 -9.83 7.68 -9.24
C GLU A 252 -8.78 8.56 -8.54
N PHE A 253 -8.10 8.00 -7.54
CA PHE A 253 -7.04 8.71 -6.84
C PHE A 253 -5.86 9.06 -7.76
N GLU A 254 -5.46 8.14 -8.66
CA GLU A 254 -4.43 8.40 -9.67
C GLU A 254 -4.85 9.50 -10.65
N GLN A 255 -6.05 9.42 -11.23
CA GLN A 255 -6.58 10.42 -12.16
C GLN A 255 -6.58 11.84 -11.55
N GLN A 256 -6.94 11.93 -10.26
CA GLN A 256 -6.88 13.22 -9.55
C GLN A 256 -5.45 13.68 -9.27
N ALA A 257 -4.51 12.79 -9.05
CA ALA A 257 -3.11 13.14 -8.86
C ALA A 257 -2.48 13.64 -10.15
N GLU A 258 -2.77 13.00 -11.27
CA GLU A 258 -2.31 13.39 -12.61
C GLU A 258 -2.87 14.75 -13.02
N SER A 259 -4.16 14.97 -12.89
CA SER A 259 -4.80 16.27 -13.22
C SER A 259 -4.26 17.43 -12.38
N LYS A 260 -3.91 17.17 -11.11
CA LYS A 260 -3.24 18.18 -10.26
C LYS A 260 -1.80 18.44 -10.68
N ALA A 261 -1.07 17.42 -11.14
CA ALA A 261 0.29 17.59 -11.64
C ALA A 261 0.29 18.41 -12.94
N GLU A 262 -0.61 18.11 -13.87
CA GLU A 262 -0.78 18.87 -15.11
C GLU A 262 -1.15 20.35 -14.86
N SER A 263 -2.08 20.59 -13.95
CA SER A 263 -2.48 21.95 -13.56
C SER A 263 -1.32 22.74 -12.96
N ARG A 264 -0.47 22.10 -12.15
CA ARG A 264 0.73 22.73 -11.57
C ARG A 264 1.78 23.04 -12.64
N SER A 265 2.02 22.11 -13.56
CA SER A 265 2.93 22.28 -14.68
C SER A 265 2.49 23.43 -15.59
N ALA A 266 1.20 23.47 -15.97
CA ALA A 266 0.64 24.56 -16.77
C ALA A 266 0.79 25.92 -16.08
N THR A 267 0.58 25.97 -14.77
CA THR A 267 0.74 27.19 -13.98
C THR A 267 2.20 27.64 -13.94
N MET A 268 3.15 26.73 -13.77
CA MET A 268 4.59 27.06 -13.79
C MET A 268 5.02 27.64 -15.15
N VAL A 269 4.65 26.98 -16.25
CA VAL A 269 4.93 27.46 -17.61
C VAL A 269 4.34 28.85 -17.85
N PHE A 270 3.12 29.12 -17.34
CA PHE A 270 2.50 30.45 -17.44
C PHE A 270 3.32 31.53 -16.70
N PHE A 271 3.82 31.23 -15.51
CA PHE A 271 4.65 32.17 -14.74
C PHE A 271 6.01 32.40 -15.39
N GLU A 272 6.67 31.36 -15.88
CA GLU A 272 7.95 31.50 -16.60
C GLU A 272 7.82 32.35 -17.87
N ASN A 273 6.77 32.13 -18.66
CA ASN A 273 6.48 32.94 -19.83
C ASN A 273 6.20 34.40 -19.49
N LYS A 274 5.50 34.67 -18.37
CA LYS A 274 5.24 36.03 -17.89
C LYS A 274 6.50 36.75 -17.42
N GLU A 275 7.42 36.04 -16.75
CA GLU A 275 8.72 36.59 -16.38
C GLU A 275 9.63 36.84 -17.59
N ASN A 276 9.67 35.95 -18.56
CA ASN A 276 10.42 36.11 -19.78
C ASN A 276 9.92 37.32 -20.61
N ASN A 277 8.61 37.47 -20.75
CA ASN A 277 8.01 38.64 -21.41
C ASN A 277 8.31 39.93 -20.67
N LYS A 278 8.39 39.92 -19.33
CA LYS A 278 8.74 41.07 -18.53
C LYS A 278 10.25 41.47 -18.64
N LYS A 279 11.11 40.47 -18.85
CA LYS A 279 12.54 40.70 -19.14
C LYS A 279 12.76 41.28 -20.54
N ILE A 280 12.01 40.75 -21.54
CA ILE A 280 12.08 41.28 -22.93
C ILE A 280 11.58 42.73 -23.00
N SER A 281 10.49 43.06 -22.35
CA SER A 281 9.95 44.44 -22.34
C SER A 281 10.88 45.44 -21.61
N LYS A 282 11.58 45.00 -20.53
CA LYS A 282 12.57 45.84 -19.87
C LYS A 282 13.86 45.98 -20.69
N GLY A 283 14.27 44.98 -21.45
CA GLY A 283 15.42 45.04 -22.37
C GLY A 283 15.21 45.95 -23.57
N LEU A 284 13.98 46.10 -24.04
CA LEU A 284 13.58 47.00 -25.12
C LEU A 284 13.56 48.48 -24.67
N LEU A 285 13.19 48.75 -23.41
CA LEU A 285 13.16 50.09 -22.84
C LEU A 285 14.56 50.65 -22.47
N GLY A 286 15.59 49.79 -22.38
CA GLY A 286 16.98 50.16 -22.04
C GLY A 286 17.83 50.54 -23.24
N LYS A 287 17.39 50.36 -24.47
CA LYS A 287 18.08 50.84 -25.70
C LYS A 287 17.44 52.13 -26.18
N GLY A 288 17.53 53.17 -25.34
CA GLY A 288 17.28 54.55 -25.80
C GLY A 288 18.31 54.92 -26.86
N THR A 289 17.88 55.07 -28.08
CA THR A 289 18.63 55.64 -29.21
C THR A 289 19.21 56.97 -28.79
N GLN A 290 20.49 57.03 -28.56
CA GLN A 290 21.24 58.27 -28.52
C GLN A 290 21.19 58.84 -29.95
N MET A 291 20.39 59.90 -30.14
CA MET A 291 20.47 60.67 -31.37
C MET A 291 21.85 61.24 -31.54
N PRO A 292 22.46 61.18 -32.72
CA PRO A 292 23.72 61.86 -32.99
C PRO A 292 23.46 63.37 -32.95
N SER A 293 24.33 64.12 -32.24
CA SER A 293 24.34 65.56 -32.18
C SER A 293 24.55 66.15 -33.61
N PRO A 294 23.89 67.24 -33.99
CA PRO A 294 24.10 67.87 -35.29
C PRO A 294 25.47 68.43 -35.37
N SER A 295 26.18 68.17 -36.49
CA SER A 295 27.47 68.74 -36.87
C SER A 295 27.33 70.25 -37.04
N PRO A 296 28.35 71.03 -36.65
CA PRO A 296 28.33 72.47 -36.86
C PRO A 296 28.48 72.83 -38.34
N ASP A 297 27.71 73.80 -38.78
CA ASP A 297 27.71 74.35 -40.13
C ASP A 297 29.04 74.97 -40.49
N PRO A 298 29.59 74.80 -41.72
CA PRO A 298 30.85 75.30 -42.13
C PRO A 298 30.77 76.68 -42.85
N PHE A 299 29.82 77.55 -42.57
CA PHE A 299 29.78 78.89 -43.15
C PHE A 299 29.45 79.96 -42.11
N SER A 300 30.43 80.60 -41.56
CA SER A 300 30.35 81.99 -41.18
C SER A 300 31.78 82.54 -41.17
N CYS A 301 31.93 83.53 -42.09
CA CYS A 301 33.06 84.42 -42.15
C CYS A 301 33.19 85.25 -40.90
#